data_a02f7b5258d5071d16776f6f0ee7658a
#
_entry.id   a02f7b5258d5071d16776f6f0ee7658a
#
_cell.length_a   1.000
_cell.length_b   1.000
_cell.length_c   1.000
_cell.angle_alpha   90.00
_cell.angle_beta   90.00
_cell.angle_gamma   90.00
#
_symmetry.space_group_name_H-M   'P 1'
#
loop_
_entity.id
_entity.type
_entity.pdbx_description
1 polymer ?
#
loop_
_entity_poly.entity_id
_entity_poly.type
_entity_poly.pdbx_seq_one_letter_code
_entity_poly.pdbx_strand_id
1 'polypeptide(L)'
;DRPRVTDPATLAWLFYTSGTTGRSKGAMLSHRNLMAMTVAHLADFDSPDHNSSLVHGAPMSHGSGLYIPPYVLRGARQVIPSSAAFEPDEFLDLCEHHPGCSAFLAPTMVARLVQTGRPRPQTLRTIVYGGGPMYVDSLKKAMAAFGPIFVQLYGQGEAPMTITGLRRADHVDTDDAVLGSVGYARSGVDVAVLHEDGTPASAGEIGEIVCRGDVVMAGYWNNDDATRKTLQDGWLRTGDMGSFDERGFLTLRDRSKDVVISGGSNIYPREVEEILLEHPGVDEAGVVGAPDEEWGEVVVAFIVGSASPEELDTHLLERIARFKRPKRYEYIDELPKNSYGKVLKRELRERLA
;
A
#
# COMPACT_ATOMS: atom_id res chain seq x y z
N ASP A 1 -23.43 -19.18 25.14
CA ASP A 1 -24.01 -19.45 23.79
C ASP A 1 -22.99 -20.22 22.96
N ARG A 2 -23.45 -21.21 22.20
CA ARG A 2 -22.57 -21.94 21.28
C ARG A 2 -22.34 -21.10 20.03
N PRO A 3 -21.14 -21.11 19.43
CA PRO A 3 -20.90 -20.46 18.14
C PRO A 3 -21.92 -20.92 17.10
N ARG A 4 -22.48 -19.97 16.37
CA ARG A 4 -23.43 -20.27 15.30
C ARG A 4 -22.65 -20.73 14.06
N VAL A 5 -23.01 -21.89 13.51
CA VAL A 5 -22.49 -22.30 12.20
C VAL A 5 -23.05 -21.35 11.13
N THR A 6 -22.19 -20.72 10.38
CA THR A 6 -22.53 -19.76 9.34
C THR A 6 -22.02 -20.28 8.00
N ASP A 7 -22.80 -20.14 6.93
CA ASP A 7 -22.36 -20.47 5.58
C ASP A 7 -21.16 -19.58 5.20
N PRO A 8 -20.03 -20.14 4.75
CA PRO A 8 -18.88 -19.38 4.32
C PRO A 8 -19.14 -18.30 3.28
N ALA A 9 -20.19 -18.46 2.45
CA ALA A 9 -20.60 -17.46 1.46
C ALA A 9 -21.41 -16.29 2.05
N THR A 10 -21.86 -16.39 3.31
CA THR A 10 -22.60 -15.31 3.96
C THR A 10 -21.74 -14.04 4.05
N LEU A 11 -22.36 -12.89 3.77
CA LEU A 11 -21.74 -11.58 3.94
C LEU A 11 -21.31 -11.37 5.41
N ALA A 12 -20.05 -11.05 5.62
CA ALA A 12 -19.48 -10.81 6.95
C ALA A 12 -19.13 -9.33 7.17
N TRP A 13 -18.69 -8.63 6.10
CA TRP A 13 -18.26 -7.24 6.20
C TRP A 13 -18.55 -6.50 4.90
N LEU A 14 -19.09 -5.29 5.01
CA LEU A 14 -19.10 -4.30 3.94
C LEU A 14 -17.89 -3.37 4.13
N PHE A 15 -16.86 -3.61 3.34
CA PHE A 15 -15.64 -2.81 3.40
C PHE A 15 -15.72 -1.65 2.41
N TYR A 16 -15.84 -0.43 2.94
CA TYR A 16 -15.97 0.76 2.10
C TYR A 16 -14.61 1.24 1.60
N THR A 17 -14.49 1.33 0.28
CA THR A 17 -13.31 1.88 -0.40
C THR A 17 -13.66 3.26 -0.98
N SER A 18 -12.66 4.17 -1.00
CA SER A 18 -12.82 5.46 -1.67
C SER A 18 -12.88 5.24 -3.18
N GLY A 19 -14.08 5.30 -3.75
CA GLY A 19 -14.30 5.15 -5.18
C GLY A 19 -13.58 6.23 -5.98
N THR A 20 -13.08 5.86 -7.16
CA THR A 20 -12.47 6.79 -8.12
C THR A 20 -13.45 7.84 -8.66
N THR A 21 -14.76 7.61 -8.51
CA THR A 21 -15.87 8.44 -8.99
C THR A 21 -16.48 9.35 -7.92
N GLY A 22 -15.82 9.51 -6.75
CA GLY A 22 -16.25 10.40 -5.67
C GLY A 22 -17.20 9.77 -4.64
N ARG A 23 -17.91 8.69 -4.96
CA ARG A 23 -18.73 7.96 -3.97
C ARG A 23 -18.03 6.68 -3.54
N SER A 24 -17.95 6.46 -2.22
CA SER A 24 -17.41 5.22 -1.65
C SER A 24 -18.23 4.01 -2.10
N LYS A 25 -17.56 2.89 -2.35
CA LYS A 25 -18.18 1.62 -2.72
C LYS A 25 -17.97 0.62 -1.59
N GLY A 26 -19.01 -0.14 -1.23
CA GLY A 26 -18.92 -1.20 -0.24
C GLY A 26 -18.54 -2.53 -0.89
N ALA A 27 -17.30 -2.98 -0.73
CA ALA A 27 -16.89 -4.32 -1.13
C ALA A 27 -17.52 -5.36 -0.20
N MET A 28 -18.21 -6.35 -0.77
CA MET A 28 -18.88 -7.41 -0.03
C MET A 28 -17.89 -8.52 0.31
N LEU A 29 -17.44 -8.56 1.56
CA LEU A 29 -16.55 -9.60 2.06
C LEU A 29 -17.35 -10.67 2.80
N SER A 30 -17.30 -11.90 2.32
CA SER A 30 -17.91 -13.06 2.96
C SER A 30 -17.01 -13.61 4.08
N HIS A 31 -17.57 -14.51 4.90
CA HIS A 31 -16.77 -15.26 5.87
C HIS A 31 -15.63 -16.04 5.22
N ARG A 32 -15.83 -16.55 3.99
CA ARG A 32 -14.80 -17.24 3.20
C ARG A 32 -13.64 -16.31 2.88
N ASN A 33 -13.93 -15.08 2.40
CA ASN A 33 -12.88 -14.12 2.05
C ASN A 33 -12.02 -13.76 3.27
N LEU A 34 -12.65 -13.48 4.42
CA LEU A 34 -11.94 -13.15 5.66
C LEU A 34 -11.15 -14.34 6.21
N MET A 35 -11.65 -15.57 6.05
CA MET A 35 -10.93 -16.76 6.46
C MET A 35 -9.73 -17.03 5.55
N ALA A 36 -9.86 -16.89 4.23
CA ALA A 36 -8.76 -17.02 3.28
C ALA A 36 -7.64 -16.02 3.58
N MET A 37 -7.98 -14.74 3.81
CA MET A 37 -7.04 -13.71 4.26
C MET A 37 -6.36 -14.11 5.58
N THR A 38 -7.12 -14.61 6.55
CA THR A 38 -6.62 -15.05 7.86
C THR A 38 -5.60 -16.17 7.71
N VAL A 39 -5.91 -17.19 6.92
CA VAL A 39 -5.01 -18.33 6.69
C VAL A 39 -3.75 -17.88 5.96
N ALA A 40 -3.87 -17.05 4.92
CA ALA A 40 -2.72 -16.49 4.23
C ALA A 40 -1.82 -15.67 5.17
N HIS A 41 -2.39 -14.87 6.09
CA HIS A 41 -1.60 -14.14 7.08
C HIS A 41 -0.79 -15.09 7.97
N LEU A 42 -1.43 -16.13 8.50
CA LEU A 42 -0.78 -17.10 9.37
C LEU A 42 0.27 -17.97 8.65
N ALA A 43 0.06 -18.24 7.36
CA ALA A 43 1.00 -19.04 6.55
C ALA A 43 2.23 -18.23 6.15
N ASP A 44 2.05 -16.97 5.77
CA ASP A 44 3.10 -16.22 5.06
C ASP A 44 3.83 -15.20 5.94
N PHE A 45 3.15 -14.58 6.92
CA PHE A 45 3.63 -13.38 7.58
C PHE A 45 3.95 -13.52 9.04
N ASP A 46 2.98 -13.91 9.86
CA ASP A 46 3.14 -13.97 11.31
C ASP A 46 2.31 -15.12 11.90
N SER A 47 2.84 -15.72 12.96
CA SER A 47 2.18 -16.80 13.68
C SER A 47 2.00 -16.40 15.15
N PRO A 48 1.01 -15.53 15.46
CA PRO A 48 0.71 -15.15 16.83
C PRO A 48 0.21 -16.34 17.64
N ASP A 49 0.30 -16.24 18.95
CA ASP A 49 -0.24 -17.17 19.94
C ASP A 49 -1.02 -16.40 21.03
N HIS A 50 -1.48 -17.11 22.05
CA HIS A 50 -2.22 -16.52 23.17
C HIS A 50 -1.40 -15.52 24.02
N ASN A 51 -0.07 -15.50 23.87
CA ASN A 51 0.82 -14.52 24.51
C ASN A 51 1.13 -13.34 23.59
N SER A 52 0.59 -13.32 22.39
CA SER A 52 0.79 -12.24 21.43
C SER A 52 -0.26 -11.13 21.60
N SER A 53 0.05 -9.95 21.09
CA SER A 53 -0.83 -8.78 21.11
C SER A 53 -0.86 -8.11 19.75
N LEU A 54 -2.05 -7.72 19.29
CA LEU A 54 -2.22 -6.83 18.14
C LEU A 54 -2.49 -5.42 18.66
N VAL A 55 -1.59 -4.48 18.39
CA VAL A 55 -1.77 -3.08 18.74
C VAL A 55 -2.36 -2.33 17.55
N HIS A 56 -3.53 -1.72 17.74
CA HIS A 56 -4.27 -1.02 16.69
C HIS A 56 -3.76 0.41 16.50
N GLY A 57 -2.59 0.58 15.85
CA GLY A 57 -2.07 1.91 15.50
C GLY A 57 -2.86 2.57 14.35
N ALA A 58 -3.33 1.78 13.38
CA ALA A 58 -4.17 2.26 12.29
C ALA A 58 -5.66 2.04 12.58
N PRO A 59 -6.58 2.74 11.89
CA PRO A 59 -8.02 2.61 12.12
C PRO A 59 -8.55 1.20 11.97
N MET A 60 -9.33 0.75 12.98
CA MET A 60 -9.94 -0.58 13.01
C MET A 60 -11.04 -0.78 11.96
N SER A 61 -11.62 0.30 11.43
CA SER A 61 -12.59 0.25 10.32
C SER A 61 -11.96 -0.07 8.97
N HIS A 62 -10.62 -0.13 8.91
CA HIS A 62 -9.83 -0.40 7.70
C HIS A 62 -8.73 -1.43 7.97
N GLY A 63 -7.49 -1.12 7.54
CA GLY A 63 -6.37 -2.05 7.52
C GLY A 63 -6.13 -2.76 8.84
N SER A 64 -6.09 -2.04 9.96
CA SER A 64 -5.84 -2.67 11.27
C SER A 64 -6.94 -3.64 11.68
N GLY A 65 -8.22 -3.34 11.37
CA GLY A 65 -9.35 -4.22 11.70
C GLY A 65 -9.33 -5.54 10.94
N LEU A 66 -8.75 -5.57 9.73
CA LEU A 66 -8.60 -6.80 8.96
C LEU A 66 -7.62 -7.80 9.61
N TYR A 67 -6.81 -7.36 10.57
CA TYR A 67 -5.93 -8.25 11.35
C TYR A 67 -6.57 -8.81 12.63
N ILE A 68 -7.79 -8.36 12.99
CA ILE A 68 -8.53 -8.93 14.12
C ILE A 68 -8.74 -10.45 13.96
N PRO A 69 -9.26 -10.96 12.82
CA PRO A 69 -9.53 -12.38 12.66
C PRO A 69 -8.33 -13.30 12.91
N PRO A 70 -7.14 -13.12 12.32
CA PRO A 70 -5.99 -13.99 12.56
C PRO A 70 -5.52 -13.99 14.02
N TYR A 71 -5.56 -12.82 14.68
CA TYR A 71 -5.13 -12.71 16.08
C TYR A 71 -6.17 -13.29 17.05
N VAL A 72 -7.46 -13.06 16.80
CA VAL A 72 -8.55 -13.67 17.59
C VAL A 72 -8.55 -15.19 17.45
N LEU A 73 -8.35 -15.72 16.23
CA LEU A 73 -8.27 -17.15 15.97
C LEU A 73 -7.15 -17.82 16.80
N ARG A 74 -6.08 -17.10 17.10
CA ARG A 74 -4.93 -17.58 17.87
C ARG A 74 -5.02 -17.24 19.37
N GLY A 75 -6.11 -16.62 19.82
CA GLY A 75 -6.33 -16.22 21.21
C GLY A 75 -5.46 -15.04 21.67
N ALA A 76 -4.92 -14.26 20.73
CA ALA A 76 -4.10 -13.10 21.01
C ALA A 76 -4.92 -11.90 21.47
N ARG A 77 -4.28 -10.98 22.21
CA ARG A 77 -4.92 -9.75 22.72
C ARG A 77 -5.15 -8.74 21.60
N GLN A 78 -6.21 -7.95 21.75
CA GLN A 78 -6.47 -6.76 20.96
C GLN A 78 -6.20 -5.56 21.87
N VAL A 79 -5.23 -4.71 21.48
CA VAL A 79 -4.82 -3.53 22.25
C VAL A 79 -5.22 -2.29 21.48
N ILE A 80 -6.10 -1.49 22.06
CA ILE A 80 -6.65 -0.27 21.44
C ILE A 80 -6.06 0.93 22.18
N PRO A 81 -5.36 1.86 21.48
CA PRO A 81 -4.84 3.07 22.07
C PRO A 81 -5.97 3.93 22.66
N SER A 82 -5.70 4.56 23.78
CA SER A 82 -6.69 5.42 24.47
C SER A 82 -6.90 6.76 23.77
N SER A 83 -5.91 7.23 23.02
CA SER A 83 -5.99 8.43 22.17
C SER A 83 -7.03 8.30 21.04
N ALA A 84 -7.44 7.07 20.68
CA ALA A 84 -8.24 6.75 19.49
C ALA A 84 -7.62 7.28 18.17
N ALA A 85 -6.33 7.61 18.19
CA ALA A 85 -5.53 8.09 17.08
C ALA A 85 -4.17 7.38 17.06
N PHE A 86 -3.37 7.60 16.00
CA PHE A 86 -1.99 7.12 16.00
C PHE A 86 -1.08 8.16 16.64
N GLU A 87 -0.72 7.92 17.90
CA GLU A 87 0.31 8.69 18.61
C GLU A 87 1.53 7.79 18.79
N PRO A 88 2.69 8.13 18.16
CA PRO A 88 3.88 7.28 18.14
C PRO A 88 4.39 6.89 19.52
N ASP A 89 4.40 7.81 20.47
CA ASP A 89 4.87 7.55 21.84
C ASP A 89 3.93 6.60 22.58
N GLU A 90 2.61 6.82 22.53
CA GLU A 90 1.61 5.91 23.11
C GLU A 90 1.72 4.51 22.49
N PHE A 91 1.91 4.42 21.16
CA PHE A 91 2.07 3.14 20.47
C PHE A 91 3.29 2.37 21.00
N LEU A 92 4.43 3.04 21.13
CA LEU A 92 5.65 2.41 21.65
C LEU A 92 5.49 2.01 23.12
N ASP A 93 4.87 2.84 23.96
CA ASP A 93 4.57 2.54 25.35
C ASP A 93 3.66 1.32 25.49
N LEU A 94 2.62 1.22 24.66
CA LEU A 94 1.76 0.02 24.61
C LEU A 94 2.54 -1.23 24.21
N CYS A 95 3.44 -1.09 23.23
CA CYS A 95 4.31 -2.20 22.85
C CYS A 95 5.26 -2.63 23.98
N GLU A 96 5.73 -1.72 24.82
CA GLU A 96 6.56 -2.07 25.98
C GLU A 96 5.79 -2.85 27.07
N HIS A 97 4.51 -2.52 27.24
CA HIS A 97 3.67 -3.10 28.30
C HIS A 97 2.97 -4.42 27.91
N HIS A 98 2.85 -4.71 26.61
CA HIS A 98 2.17 -5.89 26.11
C HIS A 98 3.13 -6.89 25.46
N PRO A 99 2.99 -8.20 25.69
CA PRO A 99 3.90 -9.19 25.13
C PRO A 99 3.62 -9.44 23.64
N GLY A 100 4.68 -9.72 22.89
CA GLY A 100 4.59 -10.24 21.52
C GLY A 100 3.79 -9.32 20.58
N CYS A 101 4.05 -7.99 20.63
CA CYS A 101 3.30 -7.01 19.89
C CYS A 101 3.53 -7.09 18.39
N SER A 102 2.45 -7.02 17.64
CA SER A 102 2.44 -6.79 16.19
C SER A 102 1.44 -5.70 15.85
N ALA A 103 1.64 -5.02 14.73
CA ALA A 103 0.73 -3.98 14.26
C ALA A 103 0.71 -3.91 12.73
N PHE A 104 -0.42 -3.45 12.18
CA PHE A 104 -0.49 -2.90 10.83
C PHE A 104 -0.33 -1.39 10.89
N LEU A 105 0.62 -0.86 10.11
CA LEU A 105 0.91 0.57 10.04
C LEU A 105 1.00 1.03 8.58
N ALA A 106 0.47 2.21 8.29
CA ALA A 106 0.73 2.86 7.01
C ALA A 106 2.19 3.36 6.96
N PRO A 107 2.79 3.51 5.76
CA PRO A 107 4.16 4.03 5.62
C PRO A 107 4.43 5.35 6.35
N THR A 108 3.47 6.27 6.34
CA THR A 108 3.57 7.54 7.08
C THR A 108 3.61 7.36 8.60
N MET A 109 2.91 6.35 9.13
CA MET A 109 2.97 6.01 10.55
C MET A 109 4.34 5.43 10.92
N VAL A 110 4.89 4.57 10.05
CA VAL A 110 6.26 4.05 10.23
C VAL A 110 7.28 5.19 10.24
N ALA A 111 7.16 6.15 9.32
CA ALA A 111 8.04 7.33 9.30
C ALA A 111 7.94 8.14 10.59
N ARG A 112 6.73 8.36 11.12
CA ARG A 112 6.53 9.04 12.42
C ARG A 112 7.14 8.27 13.58
N LEU A 113 7.12 6.94 13.58
CA LEU A 113 7.85 6.14 14.60
C LEU A 113 9.35 6.37 14.52
N VAL A 114 9.94 6.38 13.32
CA VAL A 114 11.38 6.64 13.14
C VAL A 114 11.76 8.03 13.66
N GLN A 115 10.93 9.04 13.40
CA GLN A 115 11.14 10.42 13.84
C GLN A 115 11.17 10.60 15.37
N THR A 116 10.55 9.69 16.15
CA THR A 116 10.62 9.75 17.62
C THR A 116 12.05 9.57 18.15
N GLY A 117 12.93 8.92 17.40
CA GLY A 117 14.26 8.54 17.86
C GLY A 117 14.27 7.51 19.00
N ARG A 118 13.12 7.00 19.40
CA ARG A 118 13.01 5.99 20.47
C ARG A 118 13.48 4.61 19.96
N PRO A 119 14.14 3.82 20.82
CA PRO A 119 14.54 2.47 20.49
C PRO A 119 13.30 1.56 20.33
N ARG A 120 13.46 0.49 19.56
CA ARG A 120 12.43 -0.54 19.43
C ARG A 120 12.15 -1.23 20.77
N PRO A 121 10.89 -1.27 21.25
CA PRO A 121 10.48 -2.16 22.33
C PRO A 121 10.83 -3.62 22.01
N GLN A 122 11.43 -4.34 22.93
CA GLN A 122 11.81 -5.76 22.71
C GLN A 122 10.60 -6.65 22.42
N THR A 123 9.45 -6.30 22.93
CA THR A 123 8.16 -6.96 22.72
C THR A 123 7.56 -6.69 21.34
N LEU A 124 7.98 -5.66 20.61
CA LEU A 124 7.54 -5.37 19.25
C LEU A 124 8.19 -6.33 18.25
N ARG A 125 7.41 -7.27 17.74
CA ARG A 125 7.86 -8.40 16.92
C ARG A 125 7.67 -8.18 15.43
N THR A 126 6.53 -7.58 15.04
CA THR A 126 6.15 -7.47 13.63
C THR A 126 5.46 -6.14 13.36
N ILE A 127 5.94 -5.42 12.37
CA ILE A 127 5.22 -4.32 11.73
C ILE A 127 4.87 -4.77 10.32
N VAL A 128 3.58 -4.97 10.08
CA VAL A 128 3.06 -5.16 8.72
C VAL A 128 2.79 -3.77 8.14
N TYR A 129 3.46 -3.42 7.05
CA TYR A 129 3.25 -2.13 6.43
C TYR A 129 2.62 -2.25 5.03
N GLY A 130 1.79 -1.28 4.68
CA GLY A 130 1.10 -1.24 3.39
C GLY A 130 -0.01 -0.21 3.35
N GLY A 131 -0.86 -0.29 2.32
CA GLY A 131 -1.95 0.67 2.11
C GLY A 131 -1.52 1.99 1.46
N GLY A 132 -0.23 2.19 1.28
CA GLY A 132 0.39 3.32 0.57
C GLY A 132 1.80 2.96 0.11
N PRO A 133 2.44 3.80 -0.73
CA PRO A 133 3.82 3.58 -1.15
C PRO A 133 4.78 3.66 0.05
N MET A 134 5.66 2.65 0.16
CA MET A 134 6.83 2.68 1.03
C MET A 134 8.05 2.83 0.13
N TYR A 135 8.73 3.93 0.23
CA TYR A 135 9.94 4.19 -0.54
C TYR A 135 11.15 3.50 0.09
N VAL A 136 12.08 3.05 -0.75
CA VAL A 136 13.23 2.22 -0.33
C VAL A 136 14.07 2.93 0.74
N ASP A 137 14.37 4.21 0.58
CA ASP A 137 15.13 4.99 1.56
C ASP A 137 14.41 5.06 2.92
N SER A 138 13.11 5.31 2.91
CA SER A 138 12.29 5.34 4.14
C SER A 138 12.26 3.98 4.83
N LEU A 139 12.16 2.88 4.05
CA LEU A 139 12.19 1.52 4.58
C LEU A 139 13.55 1.20 5.20
N LYS A 140 14.65 1.58 4.54
CA LYS A 140 16.01 1.39 5.08
C LYS A 140 16.21 2.15 6.41
N LYS A 141 15.73 3.39 6.50
CA LYS A 141 15.74 4.17 7.75
C LYS A 141 14.95 3.47 8.86
N ALA A 142 13.76 2.94 8.52
CA ALA A 142 12.93 2.20 9.47
C ALA A 142 13.61 0.91 9.94
N MET A 143 14.22 0.15 9.02
CA MET A 143 14.96 -1.07 9.34
C MET A 143 16.20 -0.78 10.20
N ALA A 144 16.89 0.31 9.95
CA ALA A 144 18.03 0.74 10.79
C ALA A 144 17.58 1.08 12.22
N ALA A 145 16.42 1.72 12.39
CA ALA A 145 15.88 2.10 13.69
C ALA A 145 15.27 0.92 14.46
N PHE A 146 14.51 0.07 13.79
CA PHE A 146 13.71 -0.98 14.44
C PHE A 146 14.18 -2.42 14.15
N GLY A 147 15.17 -2.61 13.29
CA GLY A 147 15.69 -3.93 12.92
C GLY A 147 14.74 -4.70 11.96
N PRO A 148 14.98 -6.01 11.76
CA PRO A 148 14.31 -6.82 10.76
C PRO A 148 12.93 -7.34 11.24
N ILE A 149 12.00 -6.42 11.52
CA ILE A 149 10.64 -6.74 12.00
C ILE A 149 9.55 -6.43 10.97
N PHE A 150 9.94 -5.97 9.80
CA PHE A 150 9.01 -5.50 8.77
C PHE A 150 8.51 -6.64 7.89
N VAL A 151 7.24 -6.53 7.51
CA VAL A 151 6.54 -7.38 6.56
C VAL A 151 5.74 -6.46 5.65
N GLN A 152 5.92 -6.58 4.35
CA GLN A 152 5.20 -5.76 3.38
C GLN A 152 3.94 -6.47 2.91
N LEU A 153 2.85 -5.72 2.71
CA LEU A 153 1.68 -6.22 2.03
C LEU A 153 1.24 -5.28 0.90
N TYR A 154 0.71 -5.90 -0.16
CA TYR A 154 -0.10 -5.25 -1.15
C TYR A 154 -1.46 -5.93 -1.22
N GLY A 155 -2.51 -5.12 -1.19
CA GLY A 155 -3.90 -5.55 -1.30
C GLY A 155 -4.83 -4.35 -1.39
N GLN A 156 -6.09 -4.63 -1.61
CA GLN A 156 -7.17 -3.64 -1.73
C GLN A 156 -8.32 -4.03 -0.81
N GLY A 157 -9.36 -3.20 -0.70
CA GLY A 157 -10.59 -3.59 0.01
C GLY A 157 -11.32 -4.74 -0.66
N GLU A 158 -11.16 -4.85 -1.96
CA GLU A 158 -11.72 -5.87 -2.86
C GLU A 158 -11.02 -7.23 -2.76
N ALA A 159 -9.75 -7.24 -2.35
CA ALA A 159 -8.96 -8.43 -1.97
C ALA A 159 -8.19 -8.05 -0.70
N PRO A 160 -8.83 -8.18 0.48
CA PRO A 160 -8.39 -7.52 1.70
C PRO A 160 -6.97 -7.94 2.10
N MET A 161 -6.02 -7.00 1.97
CA MET A 161 -4.65 -7.15 2.46
C MET A 161 -3.86 -8.35 1.88
N THR A 162 -4.34 -9.00 0.79
CA THR A 162 -3.86 -10.34 0.46
C THR A 162 -3.76 -10.54 -1.06
N ILE A 163 -2.99 -9.71 -1.74
CA ILE A 163 -2.62 -9.94 -3.15
C ILE A 163 -1.18 -10.45 -3.20
N THR A 164 -0.22 -9.60 -2.81
CA THR A 164 1.19 -9.98 -2.69
C THR A 164 1.79 -9.52 -1.37
N GLY A 165 3.03 -9.92 -1.08
CA GLY A 165 3.76 -9.41 0.07
C GLY A 165 5.21 -9.88 0.13
N LEU A 166 6.02 -9.14 0.92
CA LEU A 166 7.37 -9.54 1.32
C LEU A 166 7.34 -10.04 2.74
N ARG A 167 7.93 -11.20 2.97
CA ARG A 167 8.13 -11.75 4.32
C ARG A 167 9.24 -10.99 5.02
N ARG A 168 9.36 -11.19 6.31
CA ARG A 168 10.46 -10.61 7.10
C ARG A 168 11.84 -10.99 6.55
N ALA A 169 12.02 -12.23 6.13
CA ALA A 169 13.29 -12.71 5.57
C ALA A 169 13.66 -12.00 4.26
N ASP A 170 12.68 -11.60 3.46
CA ASP A 170 12.90 -10.94 2.18
C ASP A 170 13.40 -9.48 2.33
N HIS A 171 13.40 -8.93 3.55
CA HIS A 171 13.93 -7.60 3.87
C HIS A 171 15.41 -7.63 4.29
N VAL A 172 15.99 -8.81 4.47
CA VAL A 172 17.34 -8.98 5.03
C VAL A 172 18.29 -9.40 3.90
N ASP A 173 19.48 -8.77 3.83
CA ASP A 173 20.53 -9.07 2.86
C ASP A 173 20.06 -9.09 1.40
N THR A 174 19.20 -8.11 1.05
CA THR A 174 18.55 -8.04 -0.25
C THR A 174 18.86 -6.73 -0.98
N ASP A 175 18.55 -6.69 -2.27
CA ASP A 175 18.73 -5.51 -3.11
C ASP A 175 17.53 -4.54 -3.07
N ASP A 176 17.75 -3.32 -3.54
CA ASP A 176 16.75 -2.26 -3.56
C ASP A 176 15.55 -2.60 -4.46
N ALA A 177 15.74 -3.43 -5.49
CA ALA A 177 14.65 -3.86 -6.34
C ALA A 177 13.63 -4.73 -5.58
N VAL A 178 14.11 -5.59 -4.67
CA VAL A 178 13.24 -6.37 -3.79
C VAL A 178 12.56 -5.46 -2.77
N LEU A 179 13.30 -4.56 -2.11
CA LEU A 179 12.74 -3.62 -1.12
C LEU A 179 11.70 -2.66 -1.74
N GLY A 180 11.88 -2.27 -3.00
CA GLY A 180 10.93 -1.42 -3.75
C GLY A 180 9.76 -2.19 -4.35
N SER A 181 9.80 -3.54 -4.32
CA SER A 181 8.71 -4.38 -4.81
C SER A 181 7.58 -4.49 -3.77
N VAL A 182 6.46 -5.06 -4.19
CA VAL A 182 5.38 -5.48 -3.29
C VAL A 182 5.36 -7.00 -3.10
N GLY A 183 6.49 -7.64 -3.37
CA GLY A 183 6.72 -9.06 -3.15
C GLY A 183 6.09 -9.96 -4.21
N TYR A 184 5.73 -11.14 -3.78
CA TYR A 184 5.15 -12.20 -4.61
C TYR A 184 3.77 -12.62 -4.09
N ALA A 185 3.05 -13.40 -4.92
CA ALA A 185 1.68 -13.82 -4.63
C ALA A 185 1.55 -14.47 -3.25
N ARG A 186 0.50 -14.10 -2.52
CA ARG A 186 0.18 -14.67 -1.20
C ARG A 186 -0.39 -16.08 -1.35
N SER A 187 -0.27 -16.88 -0.28
CA SER A 187 -0.83 -18.24 -0.24
C SER A 187 -2.33 -18.25 -0.58
N GLY A 188 -2.71 -19.03 -1.57
CA GLY A 188 -4.09 -19.16 -2.03
C GLY A 188 -4.57 -18.04 -2.96
N VAL A 189 -3.66 -17.25 -3.51
CA VAL A 189 -3.96 -16.18 -4.47
C VAL A 189 -3.16 -16.36 -5.75
N ASP A 190 -3.83 -16.40 -6.89
CA ASP A 190 -3.19 -16.27 -8.19
C ASP A 190 -3.08 -14.79 -8.54
N VAL A 191 -1.91 -14.37 -9.01
CA VAL A 191 -1.65 -13.00 -9.45
C VAL A 191 -1.04 -13.03 -10.85
N ALA A 192 -1.53 -12.17 -11.72
CA ALA A 192 -0.99 -11.99 -13.07
C ALA A 192 -0.90 -10.49 -13.40
N VAL A 193 -0.09 -10.20 -14.41
CA VAL A 193 -0.05 -8.88 -15.07
C VAL A 193 -0.56 -9.07 -16.48
N LEU A 194 -1.56 -8.28 -16.89
CA LEU A 194 -2.19 -8.41 -18.19
C LEU A 194 -2.01 -7.13 -19.01
N HIS A 195 -1.72 -7.28 -20.29
CA HIS A 195 -1.80 -6.20 -21.25
C HIS A 195 -3.25 -5.72 -21.45
N GLU A 196 -3.43 -4.61 -22.14
CA GLU A 196 -4.75 -4.02 -22.41
C GLU A 196 -5.66 -4.94 -23.21
N ASP A 197 -5.08 -5.77 -24.08
CA ASP A 197 -5.79 -6.79 -24.86
C ASP A 197 -6.13 -8.07 -24.06
N GLY A 198 -5.75 -8.12 -22.78
CA GLY A 198 -5.97 -9.25 -21.88
C GLY A 198 -4.94 -10.36 -21.97
N THR A 199 -3.90 -10.24 -22.80
CA THR A 199 -2.82 -11.21 -22.87
C THR A 199 -1.88 -11.08 -21.65
N PRO A 200 -1.30 -12.18 -21.14
CA PRO A 200 -0.33 -12.13 -20.06
C PRO A 200 0.95 -11.39 -20.45
N ALA A 201 1.41 -10.48 -19.59
CA ALA A 201 2.69 -9.79 -19.74
C ALA A 201 3.85 -10.71 -19.34
N SER A 202 4.96 -10.62 -20.06
CA SER A 202 6.21 -11.27 -19.72
C SER A 202 6.93 -10.54 -18.57
N ALA A 203 7.97 -11.15 -18.00
CA ALA A 203 8.80 -10.49 -16.99
C ALA A 203 9.38 -9.18 -17.52
N GLY A 204 9.27 -8.11 -16.72
CA GLY A 204 9.68 -6.75 -17.06
C GLY A 204 8.64 -5.93 -17.83
N GLU A 205 7.64 -6.57 -18.46
CA GLU A 205 6.56 -5.85 -19.15
C GLU A 205 5.53 -5.31 -18.16
N ILE A 206 5.06 -4.10 -18.43
CA ILE A 206 4.08 -3.41 -17.59
C ILE A 206 2.68 -3.68 -18.11
N GLY A 207 1.77 -4.04 -17.20
CA GLY A 207 0.36 -4.22 -17.48
C GLY A 207 -0.48 -4.02 -16.23
N GLU A 208 -1.79 -4.27 -16.34
CA GLU A 208 -2.70 -4.22 -15.20
C GLU A 208 -2.52 -5.47 -14.33
N ILE A 209 -2.36 -5.24 -13.03
CA ILE A 209 -2.30 -6.31 -12.05
C ILE A 209 -3.71 -6.87 -11.84
N VAL A 210 -3.84 -8.18 -11.93
CA VAL A 210 -5.09 -8.89 -11.67
C VAL A 210 -4.85 -9.99 -10.65
N CYS A 211 -5.86 -10.29 -9.84
CA CYS A 211 -5.76 -11.42 -8.91
C CYS A 211 -7.06 -12.22 -8.84
N ARG A 212 -6.95 -13.46 -8.40
CA ARG A 212 -8.10 -14.34 -8.12
C ARG A 212 -7.78 -15.26 -6.94
N GLY A 213 -8.81 -15.73 -6.29
CA GLY A 213 -8.75 -16.63 -5.14
C GLY A 213 -9.88 -16.36 -4.17
N ASP A 214 -9.97 -17.18 -3.14
CA ASP A 214 -11.02 -17.06 -2.11
C ASP A 214 -10.96 -15.74 -1.29
N VAL A 215 -9.90 -14.95 -1.42
CA VAL A 215 -9.78 -13.61 -0.81
C VAL A 215 -10.59 -12.54 -1.52
N VAL A 216 -10.94 -12.76 -2.80
CA VAL A 216 -11.60 -11.76 -3.65
C VAL A 216 -13.06 -11.60 -3.26
N MET A 217 -13.50 -10.35 -3.11
CA MET A 217 -14.87 -9.97 -2.76
C MET A 217 -15.93 -10.63 -3.65
N ALA A 218 -17.15 -10.74 -3.15
CA ALA A 218 -18.30 -11.20 -3.96
C ALA A 218 -18.82 -10.14 -4.95
N GLY A 219 -18.42 -8.88 -4.80
CA GLY A 219 -18.82 -7.74 -5.61
C GLY A 219 -19.04 -6.49 -4.76
N TYR A 220 -19.56 -5.42 -5.36
CA TYR A 220 -19.91 -4.20 -4.65
C TYR A 220 -21.39 -4.18 -4.26
N TRP A 221 -21.68 -3.83 -3.02
CA TRP A 221 -23.05 -3.71 -2.50
C TRP A 221 -23.88 -2.72 -3.32
N ASN A 222 -25.01 -3.20 -3.85
CA ASN A 222 -25.94 -2.42 -4.69
C ASN A 222 -25.26 -1.68 -5.86
N ASN A 223 -24.22 -2.29 -6.47
CA ASN A 223 -23.51 -1.67 -7.59
C ASN A 223 -23.01 -2.73 -8.58
N ASP A 224 -23.95 -3.34 -9.32
CA ASP A 224 -23.66 -4.40 -10.29
C ASP A 224 -22.79 -3.93 -11.45
N ASP A 225 -22.93 -2.67 -11.89
CA ASP A 225 -22.13 -2.10 -12.96
C ASP A 225 -20.64 -2.00 -12.57
N ALA A 226 -20.37 -1.53 -11.36
CA ALA A 226 -19.00 -1.51 -10.86
C ALA A 226 -18.48 -2.93 -10.63
N THR A 227 -19.32 -3.85 -10.16
CA THR A 227 -18.95 -5.26 -9.98
C THR A 227 -18.52 -5.90 -11.29
N ARG A 228 -19.34 -5.77 -12.36
CA ARG A 228 -19.02 -6.32 -13.69
C ARG A 228 -17.74 -5.72 -14.30
N LYS A 229 -17.46 -4.45 -14.05
CA LYS A 229 -16.23 -3.78 -14.52
C LYS A 229 -14.99 -4.24 -13.76
N THR A 230 -15.14 -4.61 -12.50
CA THR A 230 -14.03 -4.96 -11.62
C THR A 230 -13.75 -6.46 -11.58
N LEU A 231 -14.80 -7.28 -11.64
CA LEU A 231 -14.70 -8.75 -11.69
C LEU A 231 -14.97 -9.22 -13.13
N GLN A 232 -13.90 -9.64 -13.82
CA GLN A 232 -13.98 -10.07 -15.22
C GLN A 232 -13.28 -11.42 -15.39
N ASP A 233 -13.95 -12.37 -16.02
CA ASP A 233 -13.41 -13.69 -16.35
C ASP A 233 -12.78 -14.44 -15.15
N GLY A 234 -13.35 -14.23 -13.96
CA GLY A 234 -12.86 -14.81 -12.69
C GLY A 234 -11.69 -14.07 -12.07
N TRP A 235 -11.26 -12.95 -12.64
CA TRP A 235 -10.20 -12.10 -12.11
C TRP A 235 -10.76 -10.80 -11.52
N LEU A 236 -10.16 -10.35 -10.42
CA LEU A 236 -10.28 -8.99 -9.92
C LEU A 236 -9.32 -8.09 -10.70
N ARG A 237 -9.85 -7.13 -11.43
CA ARG A 237 -9.11 -6.03 -12.05
C ARG A 237 -8.78 -5.00 -10.98
N THR A 238 -7.50 -4.86 -10.62
CA THR A 238 -7.11 -4.00 -9.49
C THR A 238 -7.11 -2.52 -9.86
N GLY A 239 -6.95 -2.20 -11.14
CA GLY A 239 -6.69 -0.85 -11.64
C GLY A 239 -5.30 -0.33 -11.27
N ASP A 240 -4.44 -1.16 -10.72
CA ASP A 240 -3.03 -0.85 -10.45
C ASP A 240 -2.15 -1.43 -11.56
N MET A 241 -1.17 -0.67 -12.01
CA MET A 241 -0.20 -1.09 -13.03
C MET A 241 1.07 -1.59 -12.37
N GLY A 242 1.68 -2.63 -12.93
CA GLY A 242 2.92 -3.19 -12.40
C GLY A 242 3.59 -4.15 -13.36
N SER A 243 4.71 -4.72 -12.92
CA SER A 243 5.45 -5.73 -13.66
C SER A 243 6.10 -6.73 -12.71
N PHE A 244 6.15 -7.99 -13.09
CA PHE A 244 6.99 -8.97 -12.40
C PHE A 244 8.44 -8.90 -12.91
N ASP A 245 9.39 -9.09 -12.02
CA ASP A 245 10.76 -9.39 -12.43
C ASP A 245 10.93 -10.90 -12.72
N GLU A 246 12.12 -11.30 -13.22
CA GLU A 246 12.43 -12.71 -13.51
C GLU A 246 12.41 -13.62 -12.26
N ARG A 247 12.52 -13.05 -11.06
CA ARG A 247 12.48 -13.76 -9.78
C ARG A 247 11.03 -13.91 -9.25
N GLY A 248 10.06 -13.28 -9.92
CA GLY A 248 8.64 -13.28 -9.54
C GLY A 248 8.25 -12.22 -8.51
N PHE A 249 9.09 -11.21 -8.27
CA PHE A 249 8.71 -10.06 -7.45
C PHE A 249 7.91 -9.06 -8.26
N LEU A 250 6.76 -8.64 -7.73
CA LEU A 250 5.89 -7.66 -8.34
C LEU A 250 6.29 -6.24 -7.92
N THR A 251 6.53 -5.37 -8.89
CA THR A 251 6.75 -3.95 -8.65
C THR A 251 5.52 -3.16 -9.09
N LEU A 252 4.92 -2.41 -8.16
CA LEU A 252 3.86 -1.45 -8.47
C LEU A 252 4.46 -0.24 -9.17
N ARG A 253 3.83 0.16 -10.29
CA ARG A 253 4.22 1.38 -11.01
C ARG A 253 3.35 2.57 -10.62
N ASP A 254 2.05 2.48 -10.82
CA ASP A 254 1.05 3.46 -10.36
C ASP A 254 -0.36 2.91 -10.59
N ARG A 255 -1.39 3.73 -10.32
CA ARG A 255 -2.75 3.45 -10.78
C ARG A 255 -2.91 3.83 -12.24
N SER A 256 -3.65 3.03 -13.01
CA SER A 256 -3.88 3.30 -14.44
C SER A 256 -4.40 4.71 -14.71
N LYS A 257 -5.28 5.23 -13.83
CA LYS A 257 -5.84 6.58 -13.90
C LYS A 257 -4.90 7.72 -13.48
N ASP A 258 -3.79 7.38 -12.83
CA ASP A 258 -2.81 8.36 -12.33
C ASP A 258 -1.55 8.43 -13.23
N VAL A 259 -1.44 7.51 -14.20
CA VAL A 259 -0.41 7.54 -15.25
C VAL A 259 -0.54 8.83 -16.05
N VAL A 260 0.57 9.54 -16.22
CA VAL A 260 0.65 10.77 -17.03
C VAL A 260 0.99 10.38 -18.47
N ILE A 261 0.14 10.78 -19.42
CA ILE A 261 0.37 10.49 -20.84
C ILE A 261 0.92 11.74 -21.51
N SER A 262 2.24 11.80 -21.64
CA SER A 262 2.95 12.95 -22.22
C SER A 262 3.59 12.61 -23.55
N GLY A 263 3.17 13.25 -24.63
CA GLY A 263 3.68 12.99 -25.98
C GLY A 263 3.57 11.52 -26.41
N GLY A 264 2.50 10.84 -25.98
CA GLY A 264 2.27 9.40 -26.27
C GLY A 264 3.08 8.44 -25.40
N SER A 265 3.85 8.94 -24.42
CA SER A 265 4.63 8.12 -23.49
C SER A 265 3.94 8.04 -22.13
N ASN A 266 3.86 6.85 -21.56
CA ASN A 266 3.36 6.65 -20.21
C ASN A 266 4.45 7.00 -19.20
N ILE A 267 4.16 7.93 -18.30
CA ILE A 267 5.01 8.31 -17.18
C ILE A 267 4.31 7.93 -15.90
N TYR A 268 5.00 7.17 -15.06
CA TYR A 268 4.47 6.69 -13.79
C TYR A 268 4.89 7.63 -12.67
N PRO A 269 3.97 8.39 -12.06
CA PRO A 269 4.29 9.36 -11.01
C PRO A 269 5.15 8.81 -9.88
N ARG A 270 4.92 7.58 -9.46
CA ARG A 270 5.67 6.94 -8.38
C ARG A 270 7.18 6.86 -8.68
N GLU A 271 7.56 6.58 -9.93
CA GLU A 271 8.97 6.53 -10.33
C GLU A 271 9.66 7.88 -10.14
N VAL A 272 8.95 8.96 -10.44
CA VAL A 272 9.47 10.33 -10.27
C VAL A 272 9.48 10.71 -8.79
N GLU A 273 8.43 10.38 -8.04
CA GLU A 273 8.32 10.61 -6.58
C GLU A 273 9.47 9.93 -5.83
N GLU A 274 9.79 8.69 -6.18
CA GLU A 274 10.84 7.89 -5.53
C GLU A 274 12.21 8.58 -5.65
N ILE A 275 12.55 9.06 -6.84
CA ILE A 275 13.82 9.74 -7.07
C ILE A 275 13.84 11.13 -6.40
N LEU A 276 12.74 11.87 -6.45
CA LEU A 276 12.66 13.16 -5.76
C LEU A 276 12.91 13.02 -4.26
N LEU A 277 12.39 11.96 -3.64
CA LEU A 277 12.56 11.68 -2.21
C LEU A 277 13.96 11.21 -1.81
N GLU A 278 14.82 10.83 -2.76
CA GLU A 278 16.25 10.58 -2.51
C GLU A 278 17.03 11.90 -2.28
N HIS A 279 16.49 13.03 -2.72
CA HIS A 279 17.16 14.31 -2.57
C HIS A 279 17.03 14.82 -1.13
N PRO A 280 18.14 15.19 -0.44
CA PRO A 280 18.10 15.54 0.99
C PRO A 280 17.27 16.79 1.31
N GLY A 281 17.00 17.64 0.34
CA GLY A 281 16.15 18.82 0.47
C GLY A 281 14.68 18.58 0.16
N VAL A 282 14.23 17.32 0.02
CA VAL A 282 12.82 16.94 -0.22
C VAL A 282 12.31 16.10 0.94
N ASP A 283 11.32 16.61 1.64
CA ASP A 283 10.66 15.90 2.75
C ASP A 283 9.50 15.04 2.24
N GLU A 284 8.71 15.60 1.28
CA GLU A 284 7.61 14.89 0.62
C GLU A 284 7.52 15.31 -0.85
N ALA A 285 7.07 14.37 -1.69
CA ALA A 285 6.81 14.61 -3.11
C ALA A 285 5.48 13.99 -3.54
N GLY A 286 4.73 14.71 -4.37
CA GLY A 286 3.52 14.21 -5.00
C GLY A 286 3.49 14.62 -6.47
N VAL A 287 3.41 13.65 -7.37
CA VAL A 287 3.50 13.89 -8.82
C VAL A 287 2.16 13.60 -9.48
N VAL A 288 1.75 14.51 -10.37
CA VAL A 288 0.51 14.40 -11.14
C VAL A 288 0.70 14.90 -12.57
N GLY A 289 -0.21 14.52 -13.48
CA GLY A 289 -0.34 15.12 -14.80
C GLY A 289 -1.16 16.40 -14.74
N ALA A 290 -0.75 17.39 -15.52
CA ALA A 290 -1.53 18.58 -15.83
C ALA A 290 -1.79 18.65 -17.34
N PRO A 291 -2.95 19.13 -17.80
CA PRO A 291 -3.23 19.31 -19.22
C PRO A 291 -2.20 20.23 -19.88
N ASP A 292 -1.80 19.90 -21.11
CA ASP A 292 -0.86 20.66 -21.92
C ASP A 292 -1.25 20.57 -23.40
N GLU A 293 -1.23 21.73 -24.12
CA GLU A 293 -1.68 21.80 -25.50
C GLU A 293 -0.76 21.09 -26.50
N GLU A 294 0.55 20.96 -26.20
CA GLU A 294 1.54 20.36 -27.08
C GLU A 294 1.69 18.86 -26.79
N TRP A 295 1.70 18.48 -25.49
CA TRP A 295 2.06 17.13 -25.03
C TRP A 295 0.87 16.30 -24.56
N GLY A 296 -0.35 16.88 -24.55
CA GLY A 296 -1.55 16.28 -23.94
C GLY A 296 -1.54 16.45 -22.43
N GLU A 297 -0.51 15.89 -21.77
CA GLU A 297 -0.23 16.15 -20.36
C GLU A 297 1.26 16.41 -20.13
N VAL A 298 1.56 17.18 -19.08
CA VAL A 298 2.91 17.37 -18.57
C VAL A 298 3.00 16.95 -17.10
N VAL A 299 4.18 16.50 -16.70
CA VAL A 299 4.44 16.11 -15.31
C VAL A 299 4.60 17.36 -14.45
N VAL A 300 3.86 17.40 -13.34
CA VAL A 300 3.97 18.44 -12.28
C VAL A 300 4.30 17.77 -10.97
N ALA A 301 5.35 18.23 -10.29
CA ALA A 301 5.73 17.76 -8.97
C ALA A 301 5.36 18.79 -7.90
N PHE A 302 4.61 18.35 -6.90
CA PHE A 302 4.38 19.09 -5.66
C PHE A 302 5.44 18.68 -4.64
N ILE A 303 6.16 19.66 -4.11
CA ILE A 303 7.31 19.46 -3.22
C ILE A 303 7.03 20.05 -1.85
N VAL A 304 7.29 19.29 -0.81
CA VAL A 304 7.49 19.76 0.56
C VAL A 304 8.98 19.66 0.82
N GLY A 305 9.66 20.77 1.07
CA GLY A 305 11.10 20.79 1.25
C GLY A 305 11.72 22.11 0.83
N SER A 306 13.06 22.14 0.77
CA SER A 306 13.86 23.35 0.52
C SER A 306 14.73 23.28 -0.75
N ALA A 307 14.76 22.14 -1.46
CA ALA A 307 15.53 21.97 -2.69
C ALA A 307 14.99 22.88 -3.80
N SER A 308 15.87 23.56 -4.54
CA SER A 308 15.46 24.39 -5.69
C SER A 308 15.05 23.57 -6.92
N PRO A 309 14.27 24.12 -7.84
CA PRO A 309 13.92 23.44 -9.10
C PRO A 309 15.15 22.98 -9.89
N GLU A 310 16.23 23.76 -9.90
CA GLU A 310 17.47 23.46 -10.62
C GLU A 310 18.21 22.27 -10.00
N GLU A 311 18.23 22.19 -8.67
CA GLU A 311 18.81 21.04 -7.94
C GLU A 311 18.01 19.77 -8.21
N LEU A 312 16.67 19.84 -8.17
CA LEU A 312 15.77 18.73 -8.46
C LEU A 312 15.88 18.27 -9.91
N ASP A 313 15.95 19.21 -10.86
CA ASP A 313 16.16 18.91 -12.27
C ASP A 313 17.48 18.16 -12.51
N THR A 314 18.57 18.62 -11.90
CA THR A 314 19.88 17.97 -12.00
C THR A 314 19.83 16.58 -11.43
N HIS A 315 19.25 16.42 -10.24
CA HIS A 315 19.10 15.15 -9.54
C HIS A 315 18.30 14.10 -10.35
N LEU A 316 17.20 14.54 -10.97
CA LEU A 316 16.35 13.69 -11.79
C LEU A 316 17.02 13.29 -13.11
N LEU A 317 17.68 14.24 -13.81
CA LEU A 317 18.28 13.99 -15.12
C LEU A 317 19.43 12.98 -15.09
N GLU A 318 20.06 12.78 -13.93
CA GLU A 318 21.08 11.76 -13.72
C GLU A 318 20.49 10.34 -13.56
N ARG A 319 19.18 10.22 -13.26
CA ARG A 319 18.56 8.97 -12.79
C ARG A 319 17.41 8.47 -13.65
N ILE A 320 16.69 9.38 -14.33
CA ILE A 320 15.56 9.01 -15.20
C ILE A 320 15.65 9.65 -16.58
N ALA A 321 14.90 9.08 -17.52
CA ALA A 321 14.79 9.62 -18.85
C ALA A 321 14.23 11.06 -18.85
N ARG A 322 14.83 11.94 -19.64
CA ARG A 322 14.54 13.39 -19.68
C ARG A 322 13.06 13.72 -19.85
N PHE A 323 12.31 12.91 -20.59
CA PHE A 323 10.88 13.18 -20.84
C PHE A 323 10.00 12.92 -19.61
N LYS A 324 10.48 12.14 -18.61
CA LYS A 324 9.78 11.86 -17.36
C LYS A 324 9.91 12.98 -16.34
N ARG A 325 10.86 13.89 -16.53
CA ARG A 325 11.14 14.99 -15.61
C ARG A 325 9.94 15.93 -15.51
N PRO A 326 9.60 16.44 -14.30
CA PRO A 326 8.59 17.47 -14.15
C PRO A 326 8.89 18.71 -15.00
N LYS A 327 7.87 19.28 -15.61
CA LYS A 327 7.93 20.57 -16.29
C LYS A 327 7.68 21.72 -15.33
N ARG A 328 7.06 21.42 -14.17
CA ARG A 328 6.73 22.40 -13.13
C ARG A 328 6.96 21.79 -11.77
N TYR A 329 7.46 22.61 -10.83
CA TYR A 329 7.58 22.30 -9.41
C TYR A 329 6.72 23.29 -8.64
N GLU A 330 5.78 22.77 -7.85
CA GLU A 330 4.89 23.53 -6.98
C GLU A 330 5.27 23.26 -5.52
N TYR A 331 5.63 24.32 -4.78
CA TYR A 331 6.03 24.18 -3.38
C TYR A 331 4.82 24.40 -2.48
N ILE A 332 4.62 23.48 -1.54
CA ILE A 332 3.52 23.51 -0.58
C ILE A 332 4.02 23.11 0.81
N ASP A 333 3.32 23.58 1.84
CA ASP A 333 3.69 23.28 3.23
C ASP A 333 3.45 21.82 3.60
N GLU A 334 2.40 21.21 3.04
CA GLU A 334 2.04 19.80 3.24
C GLU A 334 1.27 19.23 2.05
N LEU A 335 1.47 17.94 1.76
CA LEU A 335 0.65 17.22 0.78
C LEU A 335 -0.74 16.92 1.35
N PRO A 336 -1.84 17.06 0.55
CA PRO A 336 -3.16 16.64 0.97
C PRO A 336 -3.20 15.12 1.15
N LYS A 337 -3.62 14.66 2.32
CA LYS A 337 -3.66 13.24 2.68
C LYS A 337 -5.00 12.86 3.26
N ASN A 338 -5.41 11.62 3.05
CA ASN A 338 -6.55 11.05 3.76
C ASN A 338 -6.16 10.69 5.21
N SER A 339 -7.14 10.21 5.99
CA SER A 339 -6.94 9.78 7.39
C SER A 339 -5.90 8.66 7.59
N TYR A 340 -5.43 8.05 6.52
CA TYR A 340 -4.39 6.99 6.51
C TYR A 340 -3.03 7.49 6.03
N GLY A 341 -2.89 8.79 5.76
CA GLY A 341 -1.67 9.36 5.26
C GLY A 341 -1.39 9.13 3.77
N LYS A 342 -2.38 8.63 3.00
CA LYS A 342 -2.26 8.48 1.55
C LYS A 342 -2.49 9.81 0.86
N VAL A 343 -1.56 10.21 -0.01
CA VAL A 343 -1.65 11.44 -0.83
C VAL A 343 -2.89 11.39 -1.73
N LEU A 344 -3.65 12.48 -1.72
CA LEU A 344 -4.86 12.67 -2.51
C LEU A 344 -4.52 13.38 -3.83
N LYS A 345 -4.02 12.62 -4.82
CA LYS A 345 -3.60 13.14 -6.14
C LYS A 345 -4.71 13.94 -6.85
N ARG A 346 -5.99 13.64 -6.58
CA ARG A 346 -7.10 14.44 -7.10
C ARG A 346 -7.04 15.89 -6.61
N GLU A 347 -6.79 16.09 -5.33
CA GLU A 347 -6.71 17.45 -4.75
C GLU A 347 -5.48 18.20 -5.25
N LEU A 348 -4.39 17.51 -5.57
CA LEU A 348 -3.24 18.13 -6.23
C LEU A 348 -3.59 18.60 -7.64
N ARG A 349 -4.34 17.80 -8.43
CA ARG A 349 -4.81 18.21 -9.76
C ARG A 349 -5.79 19.38 -9.68
N GLU A 350 -6.69 19.41 -8.69
CA GLU A 350 -7.63 20.50 -8.47
C GLU A 350 -6.92 21.84 -8.18
N ARG A 351 -5.70 21.82 -7.61
CA ARG A 351 -4.87 23.03 -7.39
C ARG A 351 -4.22 23.57 -8.68
N LEU A 352 -4.17 22.77 -9.75
CA LEU A 352 -3.59 23.16 -11.05
C LEU A 352 -4.64 23.69 -12.02
N ALA A 353 -5.93 23.53 -11.71
CA ALA A 353 -7.06 24.02 -12.50
C ALA A 353 -7.38 25.47 -12.12
#